data_b471217e5480b9f9fac789952b152d8f
#
_entry.id   b471217e5480b9f9fac789952b152d8f
#
_cell.length_a   1.000
_cell.length_b   1.000
_cell.length_c   1.000
_cell.angle_alpha   90.00
_cell.angle_beta   90.00
_cell.angle_gamma   90.00
#
_symmetry.space_group_name_H-M   'P 1'
#
loop_
_entity.id
_entity.type
_entity.pdbx_description
1 polymer ?
#
loop_
_entity_poly.entity_id
_entity_poly.type
_entity_poly.pdbx_seq_one_letter_code
_entity_poly.pdbx_strand_id
1 'polypeptide(L)'
;MSRRFRNLLFGSTAGTLVLMLVGLYTAYKGAGLTCEQRWPFCDGWMGLFPANFASFIEWSHRLLAMVVGFVLLYVLYLAWRRQDDRRVKWAVTAAVFLLPSQIILGALTVTEFTALITAAHFVTASLILLCLAVACVWTVDVPPVDRLRTLAIAAGAVVPFHLALDGSVFVVPVSVLIGFYTVSFLLAGALVAGALWAHAHGLGRIRLLFAAGATVTWFDMLVARRKFGLDQALTDVGALIVLLVLVAVVWTLSQRSQAGGLGAIRAD
;
A
#
# COMPACT_ATOMS: atom_id res chain seq x y z
N MET A 1 20.00 -13.28 -7.40
CA MET A 1 19.14 -12.25 -8.01
C MET A 1 19.95 -11.02 -8.39
N SER A 2 19.73 -10.40 -9.58
CA SER A 2 20.51 -9.23 -10.00
C SER A 2 20.05 -7.96 -9.24
N ARG A 3 21.03 -7.13 -8.82
CA ARG A 3 20.76 -5.83 -8.15
C ARG A 3 19.89 -4.91 -9.02
N ARG A 4 20.07 -4.96 -10.35
CA ARG A 4 19.29 -4.16 -11.31
C ARG A 4 17.80 -4.50 -11.30
N PHE A 5 17.45 -5.77 -11.30
CA PHE A 5 16.03 -6.19 -11.22
C PHE A 5 15.40 -5.76 -9.89
N ARG A 6 16.10 -5.98 -8.77
CA ARG A 6 15.62 -5.56 -7.45
C ARG A 6 15.34 -4.06 -7.40
N ASN A 7 16.28 -3.24 -7.86
CA ASN A 7 16.10 -1.78 -7.88
C ASN A 7 14.92 -1.36 -8.78
N LEU A 8 14.73 -2.01 -9.91
CA LEU A 8 13.60 -1.75 -10.80
C LEU A 8 12.27 -2.14 -10.13
N LEU A 9 12.21 -3.29 -9.45
CA LEU A 9 11.02 -3.73 -8.71
C LEU A 9 10.68 -2.75 -7.59
N PHE A 10 11.66 -2.32 -6.79
CA PHE A 10 11.46 -1.30 -5.75
C PHE A 10 11.02 0.04 -6.35
N GLY A 11 11.65 0.49 -7.44
CA GLY A 11 11.29 1.72 -8.13
C GLY A 11 9.88 1.67 -8.69
N SER A 12 9.46 0.53 -9.28
CA SER A 12 8.09 0.37 -9.78
C SER A 12 7.04 0.30 -8.66
N THR A 13 7.40 -0.32 -7.52
CA THR A 13 6.53 -0.32 -6.33
C THR A 13 6.35 1.09 -5.78
N ALA A 14 7.43 1.86 -5.65
CA ALA A 14 7.37 3.27 -5.25
C ALA A 14 6.58 4.12 -6.27
N GLY A 15 6.79 3.90 -7.56
CA GLY A 15 6.02 4.56 -8.64
C GLY A 15 4.53 4.25 -8.56
N THR A 16 4.16 2.99 -8.25
CA THR A 16 2.76 2.59 -8.02
C THR A 16 2.17 3.30 -6.80
N LEU A 17 2.91 3.41 -5.70
CA LEU A 17 2.48 4.17 -4.53
C LEU A 17 2.25 5.65 -4.88
N VAL A 18 3.19 6.29 -5.56
CA VAL A 18 3.05 7.68 -6.02
C VAL A 18 1.81 7.84 -6.92
N LEU A 19 1.60 6.91 -7.86
CA LEU A 19 0.41 6.90 -8.72
C LEU A 19 -0.88 6.84 -7.91
N MET A 20 -0.94 6.00 -6.87
CA MET A 20 -2.11 5.91 -5.97
C MET A 20 -2.33 7.23 -5.22
N LEU A 21 -1.28 7.86 -4.71
CA LEU A 21 -1.38 9.15 -4.02
C LEU A 21 -1.85 10.27 -4.95
N VAL A 22 -1.35 10.31 -6.19
CA VAL A 22 -1.82 11.24 -7.23
C VAL A 22 -3.29 10.98 -7.55
N GLY A 23 -3.71 9.71 -7.67
CA GLY A 23 -5.13 9.34 -7.88
C GLY A 23 -6.04 9.76 -6.72
N LEU A 24 -5.58 9.63 -5.48
CA LEU A 24 -6.28 10.13 -4.30
C LEU A 24 -6.42 11.65 -4.33
N TYR A 25 -5.35 12.35 -4.68
CA TYR A 25 -5.36 13.80 -4.87
C TYR A 25 -6.35 14.23 -5.95
N THR A 26 -6.33 13.57 -7.11
CA THR A 26 -7.26 13.79 -8.23
C THR A 26 -8.71 13.62 -7.80
N ALA A 27 -9.02 12.53 -7.11
CA ALA A 27 -10.36 12.23 -6.61
C ALA A 27 -10.84 13.27 -5.55
N TYR A 28 -9.93 13.67 -4.65
CA TYR A 28 -10.24 14.64 -3.60
C TYR A 28 -10.52 16.05 -4.17
N LYS A 29 -9.75 16.45 -5.18
CA LYS A 29 -9.94 17.72 -5.89
C LYS A 29 -11.18 17.74 -6.80
N GLY A 30 -11.88 16.61 -6.96
CA GLY A 30 -12.95 16.47 -7.92
C GLY A 30 -12.49 16.55 -9.38
N ALA A 31 -11.16 16.45 -9.60
CA ALA A 31 -10.58 16.60 -10.93
C ALA A 31 -10.86 15.39 -11.85
N GLY A 32 -11.30 14.25 -11.30
CA GLY A 32 -11.66 13.07 -12.09
C GLY A 32 -12.82 13.28 -13.08
N LEU A 33 -13.58 14.36 -12.96
CA LEU A 33 -14.71 14.68 -13.83
C LEU A 33 -14.41 15.81 -14.83
N THR A 34 -13.17 16.32 -14.86
CA THR A 34 -12.84 17.58 -15.57
C THR A 34 -12.52 17.40 -17.06
N CYS A 35 -12.13 16.21 -17.53
CA CYS A 35 -11.95 15.92 -18.94
C CYS A 35 -13.30 15.65 -19.67
N GLU A 36 -14.36 16.42 -19.37
CA GLU A 36 -15.71 16.28 -19.94
C GLU A 36 -16.27 14.85 -19.83
N GLN A 37 -15.91 14.14 -18.75
CA GLN A 37 -16.26 12.73 -18.55
C GLN A 37 -15.83 11.79 -19.69
N ARG A 38 -14.85 12.22 -20.50
CA ARG A 38 -14.30 11.42 -21.60
C ARG A 38 -13.12 10.57 -21.14
N TRP A 39 -13.06 9.36 -21.65
CA TRP A 39 -11.92 8.48 -21.46
C TRP A 39 -11.63 7.71 -22.76
N PRO A 40 -10.40 7.61 -23.23
CA PRO A 40 -9.12 8.14 -22.66
C PRO A 40 -8.84 9.62 -22.96
N PHE A 41 -9.74 10.30 -23.66
CA PHE A 41 -9.61 11.67 -24.14
C PHE A 41 -9.77 12.71 -23.01
N CYS A 42 -9.37 13.97 -23.28
CA CYS A 42 -9.55 15.11 -22.39
C CYS A 42 -10.18 16.30 -23.15
N ASP A 43 -10.26 17.46 -22.51
CA ASP A 43 -11.07 18.63 -22.93
C ASP A 43 -10.32 19.67 -23.76
N GLY A 44 -9.00 19.52 -23.96
CA GLY A 44 -8.20 20.49 -24.67
C GLY A 44 -7.81 20.10 -26.09
N TRP A 45 -6.65 20.56 -26.55
CA TRP A 45 -6.20 20.45 -27.93
C TRP A 45 -6.27 19.02 -28.47
N MET A 46 -6.95 18.82 -29.59
CA MET A 46 -7.21 17.55 -30.27
C MET A 46 -7.91 16.49 -29.38
N GLY A 47 -8.51 16.90 -28.24
CA GLY A 47 -9.05 15.97 -27.28
C GLY A 47 -8.03 15.10 -26.53
N LEU A 48 -6.74 15.39 -26.69
CA LEU A 48 -5.63 14.61 -26.09
C LEU A 48 -4.99 15.32 -24.90
N PHE A 49 -5.06 16.66 -24.89
CA PHE A 49 -4.40 17.47 -23.86
C PHE A 49 -5.43 18.16 -22.94
N PRO A 50 -5.04 18.58 -21.73
CA PRO A 50 -5.94 19.30 -20.83
C PRO A 50 -6.12 20.74 -21.27
N ALA A 51 -7.34 21.29 -21.09
CA ALA A 51 -7.64 22.69 -21.39
C ALA A 51 -7.36 23.65 -20.23
N ASN A 52 -7.35 23.13 -18.99
CA ASN A 52 -7.19 23.92 -17.77
C ASN A 52 -6.44 23.13 -16.68
N PHE A 53 -6.15 23.77 -15.53
CA PHE A 53 -5.37 23.15 -14.47
C PHE A 53 -6.08 21.95 -13.81
N ALA A 54 -7.39 21.97 -13.68
CA ALA A 54 -8.13 20.84 -13.11
C ALA A 54 -8.07 19.63 -14.03
N SER A 55 -8.27 19.83 -15.34
CA SER A 55 -8.08 18.77 -16.35
C SER A 55 -6.63 18.28 -16.43
N PHE A 56 -5.65 19.16 -16.17
CA PHE A 56 -4.24 18.80 -16.12
C PHE A 56 -3.93 17.81 -14.98
N ILE A 57 -4.60 17.96 -13.82
CA ILE A 57 -4.44 17.00 -12.69
C ILE A 57 -4.91 15.62 -13.13
N GLU A 58 -6.09 15.50 -13.72
CA GLU A 58 -6.62 14.22 -14.19
C GLU A 58 -5.78 13.63 -15.31
N TRP A 59 -5.39 14.45 -16.29
CA TRP A 59 -4.54 14.02 -17.40
C TRP A 59 -3.17 13.52 -16.94
N SER A 60 -2.53 14.21 -15.99
CA SER A 60 -1.24 13.79 -15.45
C SER A 60 -1.33 12.49 -14.66
N HIS A 61 -2.44 12.25 -13.94
CA HIS A 61 -2.71 10.95 -13.31
C HIS A 61 -2.78 9.83 -14.35
N ARG A 62 -3.52 10.02 -15.46
CA ARG A 62 -3.62 9.03 -16.54
C ARG A 62 -2.28 8.78 -17.22
N LEU A 63 -1.51 9.84 -17.49
CA LEU A 63 -0.17 9.72 -18.06
C LEU A 63 0.76 8.91 -17.15
N LEU A 64 0.76 9.21 -15.85
CA LEU A 64 1.54 8.48 -14.86
C LEU A 64 1.10 7.01 -14.80
N ALA A 65 -0.22 6.73 -14.85
CA ALA A 65 -0.76 5.38 -14.88
C ALA A 65 -0.26 4.59 -16.10
N MET A 66 -0.22 5.22 -17.27
CA MET A 66 0.31 4.62 -18.49
C MET A 66 1.81 4.28 -18.34
N VAL A 67 2.62 5.22 -17.84
CA VAL A 67 4.07 5.00 -17.62
C VAL A 67 4.30 3.87 -16.61
N VAL A 68 3.64 3.90 -15.46
CA VAL A 68 3.76 2.85 -14.45
C VAL A 68 3.30 1.50 -15.01
N GLY A 69 2.21 1.48 -15.77
CA GLY A 69 1.71 0.26 -16.43
C GLY A 69 2.76 -0.38 -17.35
N PHE A 70 3.40 0.39 -18.22
CA PHE A 70 4.47 -0.11 -19.09
C PHE A 70 5.69 -0.57 -18.30
N VAL A 71 6.07 0.14 -17.22
CA VAL A 71 7.16 -0.29 -16.34
C VAL A 71 6.83 -1.63 -15.69
N LEU A 72 5.59 -1.84 -15.22
CA LEU A 72 5.17 -3.11 -14.62
C LEU A 72 5.16 -4.26 -15.63
N LEU A 73 4.76 -4.03 -16.89
CA LEU A 73 4.88 -5.01 -17.97
C LEU A 73 6.35 -5.40 -18.21
N TYR A 74 7.24 -4.42 -18.19
CA TYR A 74 8.68 -4.69 -18.33
C TYR A 74 9.26 -5.44 -17.12
N VAL A 75 8.82 -5.11 -15.89
CA VAL A 75 9.17 -5.86 -14.68
C VAL A 75 8.70 -7.31 -14.78
N LEU A 76 7.47 -7.55 -15.27
CA LEU A 76 6.95 -8.88 -15.51
C LEU A 76 7.82 -9.66 -16.50
N TYR A 77 8.15 -9.05 -17.64
CA TYR A 77 9.04 -9.66 -18.64
C TYR A 77 10.39 -10.06 -18.01
N LEU A 78 11.02 -9.17 -17.25
CA LEU A 78 12.28 -9.46 -16.57
C LEU A 78 12.14 -10.51 -15.47
N ALA A 79 11.02 -10.52 -14.74
CA ALA A 79 10.75 -11.54 -13.73
C ALA A 79 10.75 -12.94 -14.34
N TRP A 80 10.10 -13.14 -15.47
CA TRP A 80 10.07 -14.44 -16.15
C TRP A 80 11.38 -14.80 -16.84
N ARG A 81 12.13 -13.82 -17.34
CA ARG A 81 13.40 -14.06 -18.06
C ARG A 81 14.62 -14.19 -17.18
N ARG A 82 14.64 -13.60 -15.97
CA ARG A 82 15.86 -13.41 -15.17
C ARG A 82 15.74 -13.76 -13.69
N GLN A 83 14.55 -14.20 -13.23
CA GLN A 83 14.37 -14.61 -11.84
C GLN A 83 14.17 -16.11 -11.73
N ASP A 84 14.75 -16.71 -10.67
CA ASP A 84 14.57 -18.14 -10.36
C ASP A 84 13.48 -18.35 -9.31
N ASP A 85 13.27 -17.36 -8.40
CA ASP A 85 12.25 -17.46 -7.36
C ASP A 85 10.84 -17.39 -7.95
N ARG A 86 10.13 -18.51 -7.91
CA ARG A 86 8.76 -18.64 -8.42
C ARG A 86 7.79 -17.72 -7.68
N ARG A 87 8.03 -17.45 -6.38
CA ARG A 87 7.15 -16.57 -5.57
C ARG A 87 7.17 -15.15 -6.12
N VAL A 88 8.36 -14.61 -6.41
CA VAL A 88 8.53 -13.28 -7.01
C VAL A 88 7.86 -13.22 -8.38
N LYS A 89 8.07 -14.24 -9.24
CA LYS A 89 7.42 -14.31 -10.56
C LYS A 89 5.90 -14.21 -10.44
N TRP A 90 5.30 -15.05 -9.60
CA TRP A 90 3.85 -15.09 -9.46
C TRP A 90 3.26 -13.86 -8.79
N ALA A 91 3.96 -13.24 -7.82
CA ALA A 91 3.51 -12.00 -7.22
C ALA A 91 3.48 -10.84 -8.25
N VAL A 92 4.53 -10.71 -9.06
CA VAL A 92 4.55 -9.72 -10.15
C VAL A 92 3.49 -10.04 -11.21
N THR A 93 3.29 -11.32 -11.54
CA THR A 93 2.24 -11.74 -12.48
C THR A 93 0.85 -11.35 -11.95
N ALA A 94 0.57 -11.60 -10.67
CA ALA A 94 -0.70 -11.23 -10.04
C ALA A 94 -0.92 -9.71 -10.09
N ALA A 95 0.11 -8.91 -9.80
CA ALA A 95 0.03 -7.45 -9.91
C ALA A 95 -0.33 -7.00 -11.33
N VAL A 96 0.33 -7.54 -12.35
CA VAL A 96 0.07 -7.18 -13.75
C VAL A 96 -1.27 -7.72 -14.24
N PHE A 97 -1.70 -8.90 -13.78
CA PHE A 97 -3.02 -9.46 -14.13
C PHE A 97 -4.18 -8.57 -13.66
N LEU A 98 -3.98 -7.78 -12.61
CA LEU A 98 -4.97 -6.82 -12.12
C LEU A 98 -5.01 -5.50 -12.90
N LEU A 99 -4.03 -5.20 -13.78
CA LEU A 99 -3.99 -3.93 -14.52
C LEU A 99 -5.22 -3.72 -15.44
N PRO A 100 -5.73 -4.71 -16.19
CA PRO A 100 -6.92 -4.50 -17.00
C PRO A 100 -8.13 -4.03 -16.16
N SER A 101 -8.35 -4.62 -14.99
CA SER A 101 -9.42 -4.16 -14.09
C SER A 101 -9.20 -2.74 -13.59
N GLN A 102 -7.94 -2.32 -13.34
CA GLN A 102 -7.61 -0.94 -12.99
C GLN A 102 -7.96 0.05 -14.11
N ILE A 103 -7.70 -0.31 -15.36
CA ILE A 103 -8.02 0.52 -16.53
C ILE A 103 -9.54 0.68 -16.64
N ILE A 104 -10.29 -0.44 -16.57
CA ILE A 104 -11.75 -0.43 -16.65
C ILE A 104 -12.36 0.37 -15.48
N LEU A 105 -11.97 0.08 -14.25
CA LEU A 105 -12.46 0.78 -13.07
C LEU A 105 -12.07 2.27 -13.10
N GLY A 106 -10.87 2.60 -13.59
CA GLY A 106 -10.42 3.98 -13.79
C GLY A 106 -11.31 4.74 -14.79
N ALA A 107 -11.67 4.11 -15.92
CA ALA A 107 -12.61 4.69 -16.88
C ALA A 107 -13.99 4.90 -16.23
N LEU A 108 -14.50 3.90 -15.49
CA LEU A 108 -15.80 3.99 -14.81
C LEU A 108 -15.82 5.05 -13.70
N THR A 109 -14.71 5.33 -13.03
CA THR A 109 -14.65 6.45 -12.07
C THR A 109 -14.86 7.83 -12.72
N VAL A 110 -14.62 7.93 -14.02
CA VAL A 110 -14.81 9.17 -14.81
C VAL A 110 -16.22 9.24 -15.40
N THR A 111 -16.74 8.11 -15.89
CA THR A 111 -18.02 8.10 -16.63
C THR A 111 -19.24 7.90 -15.74
N GLU A 112 -19.13 7.14 -14.65
CA GLU A 112 -20.27 6.78 -13.79
C GLU A 112 -20.15 7.27 -12.34
N PHE A 113 -18.95 7.46 -11.84
CA PHE A 113 -18.59 8.00 -10.52
C PHE A 113 -19.48 7.56 -9.35
N THR A 114 -19.55 6.27 -9.07
CA THR A 114 -20.23 5.74 -7.87
C THR A 114 -19.25 5.46 -6.74
N ALA A 115 -19.74 5.43 -5.49
CA ALA A 115 -18.94 5.05 -4.33
C ALA A 115 -18.37 3.64 -4.48
N LEU A 116 -19.16 2.70 -5.01
CA LEU A 116 -18.73 1.31 -5.21
C LEU A 116 -17.60 1.20 -6.25
N ILE A 117 -17.72 1.88 -7.40
CA ILE A 117 -16.69 1.88 -8.45
C ILE A 117 -15.39 2.49 -7.91
N THR A 118 -15.48 3.61 -7.20
CA THR A 118 -14.32 4.27 -6.61
C THR A 118 -13.65 3.40 -5.53
N ALA A 119 -14.43 2.68 -4.72
CA ALA A 119 -13.91 1.73 -3.74
C ALA A 119 -13.25 0.53 -4.42
N ALA A 120 -13.89 -0.06 -5.43
CA ALA A 120 -13.34 -1.18 -6.19
C ALA A 120 -12.01 -0.80 -6.87
N HIS A 121 -11.93 0.40 -7.45
CA HIS A 121 -10.70 0.94 -8.03
C HIS A 121 -9.58 1.07 -6.99
N PHE A 122 -9.87 1.62 -5.80
CA PHE A 122 -8.92 1.71 -4.69
C PHE A 122 -8.47 0.33 -4.17
N VAL A 123 -9.41 -0.60 -3.98
CA VAL A 123 -9.12 -1.96 -3.51
C VAL A 123 -8.20 -2.68 -4.50
N THR A 124 -8.51 -2.62 -5.79
CA THR A 124 -7.70 -3.29 -6.81
C THR A 124 -6.31 -2.66 -6.94
N ALA A 125 -6.19 -1.31 -6.84
CA ALA A 125 -4.90 -0.63 -6.78
C ALA A 125 -4.07 -1.07 -5.55
N SER A 126 -4.72 -1.19 -4.39
CA SER A 126 -4.08 -1.66 -3.16
C SER A 126 -3.60 -3.11 -3.27
N LEU A 127 -4.34 -3.98 -3.96
CA LEU A 127 -3.92 -5.36 -4.22
C LEU A 127 -2.70 -5.42 -5.16
N ILE A 128 -2.65 -4.57 -6.19
CA ILE A 128 -1.46 -4.43 -7.04
C ILE A 128 -0.25 -4.02 -6.19
N LEU A 129 -0.39 -2.97 -5.38
CA LEU A 129 0.69 -2.51 -4.50
C LEU A 129 1.12 -3.58 -3.50
N LEU A 130 0.17 -4.33 -2.92
CA LEU A 130 0.44 -5.45 -2.01
C LEU A 130 1.26 -6.55 -2.71
N CYS A 131 0.87 -6.97 -3.91
CA CYS A 131 1.59 -7.98 -4.68
C CYS A 131 3.05 -7.54 -4.96
N LEU A 132 3.24 -6.27 -5.33
CA LEU A 132 4.57 -5.71 -5.57
C LEU A 132 5.38 -5.59 -4.26
N ALA A 133 4.78 -5.16 -3.15
CA ALA A 133 5.43 -5.09 -1.85
C ALA A 133 5.87 -6.49 -1.37
N VAL A 134 5.02 -7.49 -1.50
CA VAL A 134 5.34 -8.89 -1.20
C VAL A 134 6.50 -9.38 -2.08
N ALA A 135 6.48 -9.10 -3.39
CA ALA A 135 7.58 -9.41 -4.28
C ALA A 135 8.89 -8.72 -3.84
N CYS A 136 8.84 -7.44 -3.44
CA CYS A 136 10.01 -6.72 -2.90
C CYS A 136 10.57 -7.43 -1.65
N VAL A 137 9.73 -7.78 -0.69
CA VAL A 137 10.15 -8.46 0.55
C VAL A 137 10.84 -9.79 0.26
N TRP A 138 10.37 -10.56 -0.71
CA TRP A 138 11.04 -11.82 -1.11
C TRP A 138 12.37 -11.62 -1.85
N THR A 139 12.69 -10.39 -2.25
CA THR A 139 13.97 -10.08 -2.89
C THR A 139 15.06 -9.61 -1.92
N VAL A 140 14.73 -9.45 -0.65
CA VAL A 140 15.68 -9.07 0.40
C VAL A 140 15.93 -10.26 1.35
N ASP A 141 17.09 -10.26 1.97
CA ASP A 141 17.44 -11.26 2.95
C ASP A 141 16.52 -11.15 4.18
N VAL A 142 16.16 -12.32 4.75
CA VAL A 142 15.36 -12.35 5.97
C VAL A 142 16.21 -11.81 7.13
N PRO A 143 15.78 -10.73 7.78
CA PRO A 143 16.55 -10.15 8.88
C PRO A 143 16.50 -11.06 10.11
N PRO A 144 17.44 -10.94 11.04
CA PRO A 144 17.41 -11.67 12.31
C PRO A 144 16.16 -11.31 13.13
N VAL A 145 15.72 -12.23 14.00
CA VAL A 145 14.45 -12.12 14.77
C VAL A 145 14.38 -10.81 15.57
N ASP A 146 15.50 -10.32 16.10
CA ASP A 146 15.54 -9.06 16.85
C ASP A 146 15.08 -7.86 16.02
N ARG A 147 15.29 -7.89 14.71
CA ARG A 147 14.80 -6.84 13.80
C ARG A 147 13.28 -6.81 13.68
N LEU A 148 12.58 -7.93 13.91
CA LEU A 148 11.11 -7.94 13.97
C LEU A 148 10.59 -7.13 15.15
N ARG A 149 11.29 -7.19 16.29
CA ARG A 149 10.97 -6.35 17.45
C ARG A 149 11.20 -4.87 17.14
N THR A 150 12.35 -4.53 16.55
CA THR A 150 12.64 -3.15 16.12
C THR A 150 11.59 -2.66 15.11
N LEU A 151 11.20 -3.49 14.14
CA LEU A 151 10.16 -3.17 13.17
C LEU A 151 8.81 -2.90 13.86
N ALA A 152 8.41 -3.75 14.82
CA ALA A 152 7.17 -3.57 15.55
C ALA A 152 7.16 -2.27 16.39
N ILE A 153 8.28 -1.94 17.03
CA ILE A 153 8.43 -0.68 17.79
C ILE A 153 8.36 0.53 16.83
N ALA A 154 9.08 0.48 15.71
CA ALA A 154 9.07 1.55 14.73
C ALA A 154 7.68 1.74 14.11
N ALA A 155 6.99 0.64 13.77
CA ALA A 155 5.61 0.68 13.29
C ALA A 155 4.66 1.27 14.35
N GLY A 156 4.82 0.88 15.62
CA GLY A 156 4.04 1.41 16.75
C GLY A 156 4.24 2.91 16.95
N ALA A 157 5.46 3.42 16.76
CA ALA A 157 5.75 4.86 16.84
C ALA A 157 5.10 5.66 15.69
N VAL A 158 4.74 5.02 14.57
CA VAL A 158 4.06 5.66 13.44
C VAL A 158 2.54 5.78 13.68
N VAL A 159 1.94 4.91 14.50
CA VAL A 159 0.48 4.92 14.75
C VAL A 159 -0.05 6.26 15.28
N PRO A 160 0.61 6.97 16.22
CA PRO A 160 0.17 8.30 16.63
C PRO A 160 0.13 9.33 15.51
N PHE A 161 1.07 9.25 14.55
CA PHE A 161 1.05 10.11 13.36
C PHE A 161 -0.12 9.74 12.44
N HIS A 162 -0.40 8.45 12.28
CA HIS A 162 -1.56 7.97 11.53
C HIS A 162 -2.86 8.53 12.14
N LEU A 163 -3.05 8.45 13.46
CA LEU A 163 -4.19 9.03 14.16
C LEU A 163 -4.27 10.55 14.01
N ALA A 164 -3.15 11.25 14.18
CA ALA A 164 -3.10 12.71 14.08
C ALA A 164 -3.43 13.23 12.65
N LEU A 165 -3.12 12.44 11.63
CA LEU A 165 -3.39 12.77 10.23
C LEU A 165 -4.79 12.38 9.77
N ASP A 166 -5.52 11.53 10.50
CA ASP A 166 -6.88 11.11 10.13
C ASP A 166 -7.90 12.26 10.14
N GLY A 167 -7.58 13.37 10.79
CA GLY A 167 -8.12 14.72 10.54
C GLY A 167 -9.63 14.88 10.53
N SER A 168 -10.31 14.13 11.31
CA SER A 168 -11.74 13.99 11.37
C SER A 168 -12.49 15.15 12.05
N VAL A 169 -11.79 15.97 12.81
CA VAL A 169 -12.39 17.09 13.57
C VAL A 169 -12.37 18.40 12.79
N PHE A 170 -11.58 18.51 11.71
CA PHE A 170 -11.42 19.75 10.94
C PHE A 170 -11.56 19.49 9.44
N VAL A 171 -11.91 20.55 8.68
CA VAL A 171 -11.77 20.55 7.21
C VAL A 171 -10.28 20.44 6.88
N VAL A 172 -9.83 19.23 6.62
CA VAL A 172 -8.41 18.90 6.51
C VAL A 172 -7.86 19.31 5.15
N PRO A 173 -6.73 20.01 5.08
CA PRO A 173 -6.04 20.27 3.82
C PRO A 173 -5.70 18.95 3.09
N VAL A 174 -5.77 18.98 1.75
CA VAL A 174 -5.42 17.82 0.89
C VAL A 174 -4.05 17.22 1.24
N SER A 175 -3.09 18.06 1.65
CA SER A 175 -1.75 17.66 2.06
C SER A 175 -1.78 16.70 3.26
N VAL A 176 -2.65 16.93 4.23
CA VAL A 176 -2.79 16.07 5.41
C VAL A 176 -3.41 14.74 5.03
N LEU A 177 -4.43 14.75 4.16
CA LEU A 177 -5.02 13.51 3.64
C LEU A 177 -3.99 12.66 2.88
N ILE A 178 -3.19 13.27 2.01
CA ILE A 178 -2.10 12.56 1.31
C ILE A 178 -1.06 12.04 2.30
N GLY A 179 -0.74 12.83 3.34
CA GLY A 179 0.11 12.39 4.44
C GLY A 179 -0.44 11.15 5.16
N PHE A 180 -1.74 11.16 5.50
CA PHE A 180 -2.43 10.01 6.11
C PHE A 180 -2.28 8.76 5.26
N TYR A 181 -2.63 8.79 3.97
CA TYR A 181 -2.52 7.63 3.10
C TYR A 181 -1.07 7.18 2.90
N THR A 182 -0.13 8.13 2.80
CA THR A 182 1.30 7.79 2.69
C THR A 182 1.78 7.00 3.91
N VAL A 183 1.50 7.52 5.11
CA VAL A 183 1.85 6.86 6.39
C VAL A 183 1.18 5.50 6.50
N SER A 184 -0.10 5.40 6.15
CA SER A 184 -0.88 4.16 6.19
C SER A 184 -0.33 3.08 5.26
N PHE A 185 0.01 3.43 4.01
CA PHE A 185 0.61 2.48 3.06
C PHE A 185 2.00 2.02 3.52
N LEU A 186 2.82 2.91 4.08
CA LEU A 186 4.14 2.54 4.62
C LEU A 186 3.99 1.63 5.84
N LEU A 187 3.05 1.94 6.74
CA LEU A 187 2.73 1.12 7.90
C LEU A 187 2.23 -0.27 7.47
N ALA A 188 1.27 -0.34 6.55
CA ALA A 188 0.77 -1.61 6.02
C ALA A 188 1.89 -2.43 5.35
N GLY A 189 2.76 -1.78 4.58
CA GLY A 189 3.93 -2.41 3.96
C GLY A 189 4.92 -2.99 4.99
N ALA A 190 5.19 -2.25 6.08
CA ALA A 190 6.04 -2.71 7.18
C ALA A 190 5.41 -3.92 7.90
N LEU A 191 4.11 -3.89 8.15
CA LEU A 191 3.38 -5.00 8.78
C LEU A 191 3.35 -6.25 7.88
N VAL A 192 3.18 -6.09 6.57
CA VAL A 192 3.29 -7.19 5.59
C VAL A 192 4.71 -7.79 5.61
N ALA A 193 5.74 -6.95 5.60
CA ALA A 193 7.12 -7.42 5.70
C ALA A 193 7.36 -8.19 7.01
N GLY A 194 6.88 -7.66 8.14
CA GLY A 194 6.92 -8.33 9.44
C GLY A 194 6.25 -9.71 9.42
N ALA A 195 5.07 -9.82 8.79
CA ALA A 195 4.35 -11.08 8.66
C ALA A 195 5.13 -12.11 7.84
N LEU A 196 5.73 -11.71 6.71
CA LEU A 196 6.52 -12.58 5.84
C LEU A 196 7.82 -13.04 6.51
N TRP A 197 8.52 -12.15 7.20
CA TRP A 197 9.74 -12.49 7.93
C TRP A 197 9.44 -13.35 9.17
N ALA A 198 8.35 -13.08 9.90
CA ALA A 198 7.91 -13.95 10.98
C ALA A 198 7.56 -15.37 10.48
N HIS A 199 6.96 -15.47 9.29
CA HIS A 199 6.73 -16.76 8.63
C HIS A 199 8.04 -17.49 8.32
N ALA A 200 9.03 -16.81 7.78
CA ALA A 200 10.35 -17.39 7.47
C ALA A 200 11.08 -17.93 8.72
N HIS A 201 10.82 -17.31 9.88
CA HIS A 201 11.34 -17.77 11.17
C HIS A 201 10.45 -18.82 11.89
N GLY A 202 9.37 -19.30 11.28
CA GLY A 202 8.44 -20.23 11.91
C GLY A 202 7.62 -19.65 13.07
N LEU A 203 7.50 -18.32 13.17
CA LEU A 203 6.84 -17.62 14.26
C LEU A 203 5.34 -17.41 13.94
N GLY A 204 4.55 -18.49 13.95
CA GLY A 204 3.17 -18.50 13.48
C GLY A 204 2.27 -17.46 14.15
N ARG A 205 2.31 -17.32 15.50
CA ARG A 205 1.51 -16.31 16.23
C ARG A 205 1.88 -14.88 15.84
N ILE A 206 3.19 -14.59 15.75
CA ILE A 206 3.71 -13.26 15.40
C ILE A 206 3.33 -12.92 13.95
N ARG A 207 3.41 -13.90 13.04
CA ARG A 207 2.92 -13.76 11.67
C ARG A 207 1.47 -13.32 11.63
N LEU A 208 0.60 -13.99 12.39
CA LEU A 208 -0.83 -13.67 12.42
C LEU A 208 -1.10 -12.28 12.99
N LEU A 209 -0.38 -11.87 14.03
CA LEU A 209 -0.49 -10.52 14.60
C LEU A 209 -0.10 -9.46 13.57
N PHE A 210 1.05 -9.59 12.89
CA PHE A 210 1.45 -8.66 11.84
C PHE A 210 0.45 -8.63 10.69
N ALA A 211 -0.06 -9.79 10.24
CA ALA A 211 -1.05 -9.87 9.18
C ALA A 211 -2.39 -9.20 9.58
N ALA A 212 -2.83 -9.41 10.81
CA ALA A 212 -4.04 -8.76 11.34
C ALA A 212 -3.86 -7.23 11.38
N GLY A 213 -2.71 -6.73 11.88
CA GLY A 213 -2.40 -5.31 11.86
C GLY A 213 -2.41 -4.73 10.44
N ALA A 214 -1.81 -5.40 9.46
CA ALA A 214 -1.82 -4.97 8.06
C ALA A 214 -3.25 -4.91 7.50
N THR A 215 -4.09 -5.90 7.81
CA THR A 215 -5.48 -5.94 7.36
C THR A 215 -6.30 -4.80 7.97
N VAL A 216 -6.14 -4.54 9.27
CA VAL A 216 -6.84 -3.43 9.94
C VAL A 216 -6.40 -2.09 9.36
N THR A 217 -5.08 -1.85 9.20
CA THR A 217 -4.57 -0.61 8.60
C THR A 217 -5.12 -0.40 7.18
N TRP A 218 -5.22 -1.47 6.39
CA TRP A 218 -5.80 -1.38 5.05
C TRP A 218 -7.30 -1.07 5.09
N PHE A 219 -8.03 -1.68 6.03
CA PHE A 219 -9.46 -1.41 6.22
C PHE A 219 -9.70 0.04 6.68
N ASP A 220 -8.86 0.57 7.57
CA ASP A 220 -8.92 1.98 7.99
C ASP A 220 -8.78 2.94 6.81
N MET A 221 -7.84 2.68 5.89
CA MET A 221 -7.71 3.48 4.68
C MET A 221 -8.98 3.46 3.81
N LEU A 222 -9.70 2.34 3.76
CA LEU A 222 -10.94 2.20 3.01
C LEU A 222 -12.08 2.99 3.69
N VAL A 223 -12.19 2.89 5.01
CA VAL A 223 -13.17 3.61 5.82
C VAL A 223 -12.93 5.12 5.77
N ALA A 224 -11.69 5.56 5.91
CA ALA A 224 -11.27 6.97 5.88
C ALA A 224 -11.64 7.69 4.57
N ARG A 225 -11.95 6.97 3.50
CA ARG A 225 -12.49 7.59 2.27
C ARG A 225 -13.85 8.27 2.44
N ARG A 226 -14.49 8.18 3.59
CA ARG A 226 -15.75 8.86 3.99
C ARG A 226 -16.94 8.72 3.03
N LYS A 227 -16.80 7.99 1.94
CA LYS A 227 -17.87 7.78 0.96
C LYS A 227 -18.91 6.76 1.42
N PHE A 228 -18.62 6.04 2.51
CA PHE A 228 -19.48 5.02 3.06
C PHE A 228 -20.31 5.48 4.26
N GLY A 229 -20.20 6.77 4.68
CA GLY A 229 -20.90 7.29 5.85
C GLY A 229 -20.49 6.62 7.18
N LEU A 230 -19.36 5.89 7.18
CA LEU A 230 -18.82 5.29 8.39
C LEU A 230 -18.11 6.33 9.24
N ASP A 231 -18.34 6.24 10.54
CA ASP A 231 -17.90 7.22 11.52
C ASP A 231 -16.39 7.14 11.77
N GLN A 232 -15.81 8.26 12.12
CA GLN A 232 -14.41 8.42 12.53
C GLN A 232 -14.03 7.49 13.68
N ALA A 233 -14.94 7.28 14.62
CA ALA A 233 -14.70 6.37 15.73
C ALA A 233 -14.19 4.98 15.28
N LEU A 234 -14.56 4.53 14.06
CA LEU A 234 -14.08 3.26 13.50
C LEU A 234 -12.60 3.31 13.11
N THR A 235 -12.12 4.41 12.53
CA THR A 235 -10.68 4.57 12.18
C THR A 235 -9.83 4.71 13.43
N ASP A 236 -10.30 5.45 14.44
CA ASP A 236 -9.61 5.57 15.72
C ASP A 236 -9.51 4.22 16.45
N VAL A 237 -10.59 3.43 16.44
CA VAL A 237 -10.61 2.06 17.00
C VAL A 237 -9.66 1.15 16.23
N GLY A 238 -9.64 1.24 14.89
CA GLY A 238 -8.73 0.48 14.05
C GLY A 238 -7.26 0.75 14.39
N ALA A 239 -6.88 2.02 14.47
CA ALA A 239 -5.52 2.41 14.84
C ALA A 239 -5.13 1.93 16.25
N LEU A 240 -6.05 1.98 17.22
CA LEU A 240 -5.82 1.42 18.57
C LEU A 240 -5.61 -0.10 18.51
N ILE A 241 -6.39 -0.81 17.69
CA ILE A 241 -6.20 -2.26 17.49
C ILE A 241 -4.80 -2.54 16.93
N VAL A 242 -4.35 -1.77 15.92
CA VAL A 242 -3.00 -1.92 15.35
C VAL A 242 -1.93 -1.70 16.43
N LEU A 243 -2.09 -0.67 17.28
CA LEU A 243 -1.16 -0.41 18.38
C LEU A 243 -1.12 -1.59 19.37
N LEU A 244 -2.28 -2.11 19.79
CA LEU A 244 -2.36 -3.27 20.69
C LEU A 244 -1.70 -4.51 20.08
N VAL A 245 -1.92 -4.75 18.79
CA VAL A 245 -1.29 -5.84 18.05
C VAL A 245 0.24 -5.70 18.08
N LEU A 246 0.77 -4.51 17.85
CA LEU A 246 2.21 -4.25 17.87
C LEU A 246 2.81 -4.40 19.26
N VAL A 247 2.11 -3.94 20.30
CA VAL A 247 2.49 -4.19 21.71
C VAL A 247 2.54 -5.69 22.00
N ALA A 248 1.55 -6.46 21.54
CA ALA A 248 1.55 -7.91 21.71
C ALA A 248 2.70 -8.60 20.97
N VAL A 249 3.10 -8.11 19.77
CA VAL A 249 4.29 -8.60 19.06
C VAL A 249 5.56 -8.33 19.86
N VAL A 250 5.76 -7.09 20.31
CA VAL A 250 6.94 -6.71 21.12
C VAL A 250 7.02 -7.54 22.39
N TRP A 251 5.91 -7.70 23.08
CA TRP A 251 5.84 -8.48 24.33
C TRP A 251 6.17 -9.96 24.10
N THR A 252 5.56 -10.60 23.09
CA THR A 252 5.84 -12.02 22.77
C THR A 252 7.27 -12.27 22.35
N LEU A 253 7.89 -11.35 21.61
CA LEU A 253 9.30 -11.45 21.23
C LEU A 253 10.23 -11.25 22.44
N SER A 254 9.88 -10.34 23.38
CA SER A 254 10.66 -10.10 24.60
C SER A 254 10.66 -11.31 25.52
N GLN A 255 9.52 -11.99 25.71
CA GLN A 255 9.41 -13.21 26.51
C GLN A 255 10.27 -14.35 25.95
N ARG A 256 10.32 -14.49 24.62
CA ARG A 256 11.18 -15.51 23.98
C ARG A 256 12.67 -15.25 24.19
N SER A 257 13.10 -14.01 24.14
CA SER A 257 14.49 -13.61 24.39
C SER A 257 14.91 -13.97 25.84
N GLN A 258 14.04 -13.72 26.82
CA GLN A 258 14.30 -14.06 28.23
C GLN A 258 14.34 -15.57 28.46
N ALA A 259 13.43 -16.33 27.86
CA ALA A 259 13.40 -17.79 27.99
C ALA A 259 14.64 -18.47 27.37
N GLY A 260 15.13 -17.94 26.24
CA GLY A 260 16.38 -18.40 25.60
C GLY A 260 17.63 -18.10 26.45
N GLY A 261 17.68 -16.92 27.10
CA GLY A 261 18.77 -16.56 28.01
C GLY A 261 18.83 -17.42 29.28
N LEU A 262 17.68 -17.75 29.87
CA LEU A 262 17.60 -18.63 31.04
C LEU A 262 17.94 -20.11 30.72
N GLY A 263 17.70 -20.55 29.49
CA GLY A 263 18.12 -21.88 29.02
C GLY A 263 19.63 -22.01 28.85
N ALA A 264 20.30 -20.96 28.42
CA ALA A 264 21.76 -20.93 28.29
C ALA A 264 22.48 -20.93 29.65
N ILE A 265 21.94 -20.26 30.66
CA ILE A 265 22.52 -20.21 32.02
C ILE A 265 22.36 -21.55 32.78
N ARG A 266 21.43 -22.41 32.38
CA ARG A 266 21.22 -23.75 33.01
C ARG A 266 22.02 -24.89 32.35
N ALA A 267 22.71 -24.61 31.28
CA ALA A 267 23.51 -25.61 30.52
C ALA A 267 25.02 -25.54 30.86
N ASP A 268 25.46 -24.55 31.63
CA ASP A 268 26.80 -24.42 32.23
C ASP A 268 26.76 -24.86 33.71
#